data_3f9b8be44b399001ef0e8b4f03a3727a
#
_entry.id   3f9b8be44b399001ef0e8b4f03a3727a
#
_cell.length_a   1.000
_cell.length_b   1.000
_cell.length_c   1.000
_cell.angle_alpha   90.00
_cell.angle_beta   90.00
_cell.angle_gamma   90.00
#
_symmetry.space_group_name_H-M   'P 1'
#
loop_
_entity.id
_entity.type
_entity.pdbx_description
1 polymer ?
#
loop_
_entity_poly.entity_id
_entity_poly.type
_entity_poly.pdbx_seq_one_letter_code
_entity_poly.pdbx_strand_id
1 'polypeptide(L)'
;MDIENYEAALEKFHDTLKIYTTPLASWDFYAPTYDALCRSSADLQLLYQLAENNVWSIDNNIFKEKLEIQKNVLLVTDAHLNIVYASQNIWDMNRYYPKEIIGNKPKMFQGEKTCTIALSYISSAVKAKKSFEATVTNYRKDGSTYNCWIKGQPIFNKKGTLVNFVAFEKEVA
;
A
#
# COMPACT_ATOMS: atom_id res chain seq x y z
N MET A 1 -1.02 -54.96 -9.56
CA MET A 1 -0.55 -54.44 -8.28
C MET A 1 -1.82 -54.19 -7.48
N ASP A 2 -2.04 -54.98 -6.45
CA ASP A 2 -3.31 -55.00 -5.71
C ASP A 2 -3.44 -53.74 -4.87
N ILE A 3 -4.57 -53.04 -4.97
CA ILE A 3 -4.85 -51.77 -4.28
C ILE A 3 -4.76 -51.97 -2.75
N GLU A 4 -5.21 -53.13 -2.23
CA GLU A 4 -5.13 -53.48 -0.81
C GLU A 4 -3.68 -53.55 -0.29
N ASN A 5 -2.74 -54.04 -1.12
CA ASN A 5 -1.31 -54.06 -0.78
C ASN A 5 -0.67 -52.65 -0.77
N TYR A 6 -1.22 -51.72 -1.57
CA TYR A 6 -0.75 -50.33 -1.60
C TYR A 6 -1.20 -49.58 -0.36
N GLU A 7 -2.47 -49.71 0.04
CA GLU A 7 -3.01 -49.08 1.24
C GLU A 7 -2.31 -49.53 2.52
N ALA A 8 -2.09 -50.83 2.67
CA ALA A 8 -1.35 -51.38 3.80
C ALA A 8 0.12 -50.92 3.84
N ALA A 9 0.76 -50.74 2.69
CA ALA A 9 2.10 -50.17 2.59
C ALA A 9 2.12 -48.66 2.92
N LEU A 10 1.08 -47.93 2.55
CA LEU A 10 0.92 -46.51 2.86
C LEU A 10 0.72 -46.29 4.36
N GLU A 11 -0.14 -47.10 5.02
CA GLU A 11 -0.33 -47.03 6.47
C GLU A 11 0.98 -47.29 7.22
N LYS A 12 1.69 -48.38 6.83
CA LYS A 12 2.99 -48.69 7.41
C LYS A 12 4.04 -47.59 7.20
N PHE A 13 4.01 -46.92 6.05
CA PHE A 13 4.87 -45.79 5.79
C PHE A 13 4.52 -44.57 6.65
N HIS A 14 3.23 -44.30 6.82
CA HIS A 14 2.76 -43.21 7.69
C HIS A 14 3.09 -43.44 9.16
N ASP A 15 3.00 -44.67 9.66
CA ASP A 15 3.38 -45.06 11.04
C ASP A 15 4.90 -44.94 11.30
N THR A 16 5.71 -45.04 10.26
CA THR A 16 7.18 -44.88 10.36
C THR A 16 7.61 -43.41 10.23
N LEU A 17 6.76 -42.57 9.66
CA LEU A 17 7.00 -41.11 9.60
C LEU A 17 6.79 -40.53 11.00
N LYS A 18 7.86 -40.23 11.70
CA LYS A 18 7.79 -39.22 12.79
C LYS A 18 7.39 -37.91 12.15
N ILE A 19 6.07 -37.68 12.05
CA ILE A 19 5.52 -36.40 11.59
C ILE A 19 5.91 -35.39 12.67
N TYR A 20 7.04 -34.76 12.47
CA TYR A 20 7.30 -33.49 13.15
C TYR A 20 6.36 -32.46 12.54
N THR A 21 5.53 -31.82 13.35
CA THR A 21 4.59 -30.76 12.99
C THR A 21 5.27 -29.49 12.45
N THR A 22 6.57 -29.54 12.20
CA THR A 22 7.45 -28.44 11.83
C THR A 22 7.28 -27.86 10.41
N PRO A 23 6.87 -28.60 9.35
CA PRO A 23 6.74 -27.97 8.03
C PRO A 23 5.60 -26.96 7.94
N LEU A 24 4.46 -27.18 8.60
CA LEU A 24 3.33 -26.28 8.58
C LEU A 24 3.58 -25.03 9.42
N ALA A 25 4.23 -25.17 10.59
CA ALA A 25 4.59 -24.03 11.42
C ALA A 25 5.60 -23.08 10.73
N SER A 26 6.51 -23.60 9.89
CA SER A 26 7.41 -22.74 9.12
C SER A 26 6.69 -21.98 8.01
N TRP A 27 5.68 -22.58 7.38
CA TRP A 27 4.88 -21.90 6.35
C TRP A 27 4.04 -20.78 6.90
N ASP A 28 3.42 -20.98 8.07
CA ASP A 28 2.67 -19.92 8.77
C ASP A 28 3.55 -18.72 9.14
N PHE A 29 4.83 -18.94 9.37
CA PHE A 29 5.81 -17.88 9.63
C PHE A 29 6.19 -17.10 8.35
N TYR A 30 6.28 -17.79 7.21
CA TYR A 30 6.70 -17.17 5.95
C TYR A 30 5.54 -16.64 5.10
N ALA A 31 4.33 -17.20 5.25
CA ALA A 31 3.18 -16.83 4.45
C ALA A 31 2.84 -15.32 4.53
N PRO A 32 2.82 -14.66 5.71
CA PRO A 32 2.55 -13.22 5.79
C PRO A 32 3.62 -12.38 5.08
N THR A 33 4.89 -12.80 5.17
CA THR A 33 6.01 -12.10 4.51
C THR A 33 5.94 -12.28 3.01
N TYR A 34 5.62 -13.49 2.54
CA TYR A 34 5.46 -13.79 1.13
C TYR A 34 4.25 -13.03 0.52
N ASP A 35 3.13 -13.01 1.22
CA ASP A 35 1.94 -12.28 0.79
C ASP A 35 2.21 -10.76 0.71
N ALA A 36 2.91 -10.19 1.69
CA ALA A 36 3.32 -8.79 1.65
C ALA A 36 4.25 -8.49 0.47
N LEU A 37 5.18 -9.41 0.14
CA LEU A 37 6.08 -9.26 -1.01
C LEU A 37 5.30 -9.34 -2.34
N CYS A 38 4.36 -10.27 -2.46
CA CYS A 38 3.51 -10.39 -3.65
C CYS A 38 2.66 -9.13 -3.86
N ARG A 39 2.07 -8.58 -2.79
CA ARG A 39 1.29 -7.33 -2.83
C ARG A 39 2.18 -6.16 -3.26
N SER A 40 3.35 -5.99 -2.68
CA SER A 40 4.29 -4.92 -3.05
C SER A 40 4.73 -5.02 -4.51
N SER A 41 4.99 -6.24 -5.00
CA SER A 41 5.39 -6.46 -6.39
C SER A 41 4.27 -6.09 -7.37
N ALA A 42 3.01 -6.47 -7.07
CA ALA A 42 1.85 -6.09 -7.86
C ALA A 42 1.62 -4.57 -7.84
N ASP A 43 1.78 -3.94 -6.68
CA ASP A 43 1.69 -2.49 -6.52
C ASP A 43 2.74 -1.76 -7.36
N LEU A 44 3.99 -2.23 -7.36
CA LEU A 44 5.06 -1.65 -8.17
C LEU A 44 4.77 -1.75 -9.67
N GLN A 45 4.26 -2.89 -10.13
CA GLN A 45 3.91 -3.08 -11.53
C GLN A 45 2.84 -2.08 -11.99
N LEU A 46 1.79 -1.89 -11.18
CA LEU A 46 0.73 -0.93 -11.47
C LEU A 46 1.24 0.52 -11.45
N LEU A 47 2.12 0.87 -10.49
CA LEU A 47 2.74 2.20 -10.43
C LEU A 47 3.62 2.49 -11.65
N TYR A 48 4.41 1.50 -12.11
CA TYR A 48 5.23 1.66 -13.30
C TYR A 48 4.38 1.85 -14.56
N GLN A 49 3.28 1.09 -14.71
CA GLN A 49 2.34 1.29 -15.81
C GLN A 49 1.71 2.69 -15.74
N LEU A 50 1.34 3.16 -14.56
CA LEU A 50 0.78 4.50 -14.39
C LEU A 50 1.81 5.59 -14.73
N ALA A 51 3.07 5.39 -14.35
CA ALA A 51 4.18 6.28 -14.65
C ALA A 51 4.45 6.37 -16.17
N GLU A 52 4.44 5.25 -16.85
CA GLU A 52 4.60 5.19 -18.32
C GLU A 52 3.45 5.87 -19.04
N ASN A 53 2.21 5.56 -18.69
CA ASN A 53 1.01 6.13 -19.30
C ASN A 53 0.93 7.65 -19.17
N ASN A 54 1.38 8.19 -18.04
CA ASN A 54 1.39 9.64 -17.78
C ASN A 54 2.73 10.32 -18.09
N VAL A 55 3.70 9.56 -18.61
CA VAL A 55 5.03 10.04 -19.00
C VAL A 55 5.72 10.80 -17.83
N TRP A 56 5.73 10.18 -16.65
CA TRP A 56 6.29 10.79 -15.45
C TRP A 56 7.78 11.10 -15.61
N SER A 57 8.19 12.24 -15.04
CA SER A 57 9.60 12.65 -14.94
C SER A 57 10.07 12.46 -13.49
N ILE A 58 10.10 11.20 -13.02
CA ILE A 58 10.52 10.82 -11.66
C ILE A 58 11.33 9.53 -11.73
N ASP A 59 12.27 9.37 -10.79
CA ASP A 59 12.98 8.10 -10.62
C ASP A 59 12.04 7.07 -9.99
N ASN A 60 11.72 6.04 -10.76
CA ASN A 60 10.82 4.97 -10.31
C ASN A 60 11.40 4.12 -9.15
N ASN A 61 12.72 4.16 -8.91
CA ASN A 61 13.34 3.42 -7.80
C ASN A 61 12.85 3.90 -6.43
N ILE A 62 12.39 5.15 -6.34
CA ILE A 62 11.82 5.69 -5.10
C ILE A 62 10.59 4.89 -4.64
N PHE A 63 9.77 4.39 -5.56
CA PHE A 63 8.58 3.63 -5.22
C PHE A 63 8.94 2.29 -4.58
N LYS A 64 9.96 1.62 -5.12
CA LYS A 64 10.46 0.36 -4.56
C LYS A 64 10.97 0.54 -3.13
N GLU A 65 11.80 1.54 -2.91
CA GLU A 65 12.32 1.86 -1.57
C GLU A 65 11.18 2.14 -0.58
N LYS A 66 10.22 2.98 -0.98
CA LYS A 66 9.11 3.38 -0.12
C LYS A 66 8.14 2.25 0.20
N LEU A 67 7.81 1.40 -0.76
CA LEU A 67 6.89 0.28 -0.57
C LEU A 67 7.54 -0.90 0.16
N GLU A 68 8.69 -1.37 -0.32
CA GLU A 68 9.29 -2.62 0.15
C GLU A 68 10.12 -2.42 1.43
N ILE A 69 10.93 -1.35 1.50
CA ILE A 69 11.85 -1.12 2.61
C ILE A 69 11.17 -0.34 3.72
N GLN A 70 10.57 0.81 3.39
CA GLN A 70 9.95 1.69 4.38
C GLN A 70 8.50 1.32 4.71
N LYS A 71 7.89 0.41 3.92
CA LYS A 71 6.51 -0.07 4.07
C LYS A 71 5.47 1.07 4.15
N ASN A 72 5.74 2.16 3.44
CA ASN A 72 4.80 3.27 3.36
C ASN A 72 3.58 2.87 2.52
N VAL A 73 2.44 3.43 2.85
CA VAL A 73 1.29 3.44 1.95
C VAL A 73 1.55 4.46 0.85
N LEU A 74 1.30 4.10 -0.40
CA LEU A 74 1.37 5.01 -1.54
C LEU A 74 -0.03 5.34 -2.02
N LEU A 75 -0.27 6.63 -2.18
CA LEU A 75 -1.50 7.15 -2.73
C LEU A 75 -1.16 8.11 -3.87
N VAL A 76 -1.76 7.92 -5.04
CA VAL A 76 -1.57 8.81 -6.19
C VAL A 76 -2.90 9.44 -6.55
N THR A 77 -2.88 10.76 -6.77
CA THR A 77 -4.02 11.50 -7.28
C THR A 77 -3.74 12.07 -8.66
N ASP A 78 -4.79 12.37 -9.41
CA ASP A 78 -4.71 13.23 -10.59
C ASP A 78 -4.46 14.71 -10.20
N ALA A 79 -4.36 15.60 -11.20
CA ALA A 79 -4.18 17.03 -10.97
C ALA A 79 -5.41 17.69 -10.28
N HIS A 80 -6.57 17.04 -10.27
CA HIS A 80 -7.79 17.49 -9.59
C HIS A 80 -7.95 16.90 -8.18
N LEU A 81 -6.92 16.17 -7.70
CA LEU A 81 -6.88 15.48 -6.41
C LEU A 81 -7.88 14.31 -6.31
N ASN A 82 -8.30 13.72 -7.41
CA ASN A 82 -9.02 12.45 -7.36
C ASN A 82 -8.00 11.32 -7.25
N ILE A 83 -8.22 10.38 -6.35
CA ILE A 83 -7.35 9.22 -6.13
C ILE A 83 -7.44 8.33 -7.37
N VAL A 84 -6.32 8.09 -8.03
CA VAL A 84 -6.21 7.22 -9.21
C VAL A 84 -5.50 5.91 -8.90
N TYR A 85 -4.76 5.88 -7.79
CA TYR A 85 -4.07 4.69 -7.31
C TYR A 85 -3.87 4.75 -5.79
N ALA A 86 -3.95 3.59 -5.15
CA ALA A 86 -3.55 3.37 -3.77
C ALA A 86 -2.93 1.98 -3.63
N SER A 87 -1.84 1.86 -2.87
CA SER A 87 -1.20 0.58 -2.60
C SER A 87 -2.06 -0.30 -1.69
N GLN A 88 -1.92 -1.62 -1.81
CA GLN A 88 -2.77 -2.57 -1.11
C GLN A 88 -2.63 -2.53 0.41
N ASN A 89 -1.45 -2.15 0.92
CA ASN A 89 -1.20 -1.99 2.35
C ASN A 89 -1.98 -0.83 3.01
N ILE A 90 -2.73 -0.03 2.26
CA ILE A 90 -3.65 0.97 2.80
C ILE A 90 -4.73 0.35 3.69
N TRP A 91 -5.14 -0.89 3.37
CA TRP A 91 -6.07 -1.64 4.22
C TRP A 91 -5.54 -1.82 5.64
N ASP A 92 -4.27 -2.12 5.79
CA ASP A 92 -3.65 -2.33 7.10
C ASP A 92 -3.68 -1.05 7.94
N MET A 93 -3.55 0.11 7.30
CA MET A 93 -3.53 1.43 7.93
C MET A 93 -4.93 1.97 8.24
N ASN A 94 -5.87 1.92 7.30
CA ASN A 94 -7.14 2.64 7.46
C ASN A 94 -8.41 1.82 7.19
N ARG A 95 -8.28 0.51 6.90
CA ARG A 95 -9.39 -0.43 6.66
C ARG A 95 -10.23 -0.15 5.41
N TYR A 96 -9.72 0.67 4.49
CA TYR A 96 -10.30 0.82 3.16
C TYR A 96 -9.55 -0.04 2.15
N TYR A 97 -10.28 -0.72 1.28
CA TYR A 97 -9.66 -1.34 0.11
C TYR A 97 -9.37 -0.28 -0.96
N PRO A 98 -8.28 -0.42 -1.75
CA PRO A 98 -7.97 0.54 -2.83
C PRO A 98 -9.16 0.84 -3.74
N LYS A 99 -9.91 -0.18 -4.14
CA LYS A 99 -11.09 -0.04 -5.02
C LYS A 99 -12.22 0.84 -4.45
N GLU A 100 -12.29 0.99 -3.13
CA GLU A 100 -13.34 1.80 -2.47
C GLU A 100 -13.00 3.29 -2.47
N ILE A 101 -11.72 3.62 -2.60
CA ILE A 101 -11.22 4.99 -2.49
C ILE A 101 -10.84 5.60 -3.83
N ILE A 102 -10.57 4.78 -4.85
CA ILE A 102 -10.29 5.27 -6.22
C ILE A 102 -11.49 6.10 -6.71
N GLY A 103 -11.20 7.26 -7.30
CA GLY A 103 -12.18 8.25 -7.74
C GLY A 103 -12.62 9.24 -6.66
N ASN A 104 -12.40 8.95 -5.38
CA ASN A 104 -12.66 9.88 -4.29
C ASN A 104 -11.48 10.82 -4.06
N LYS A 105 -11.67 11.83 -3.22
CA LYS A 105 -10.61 12.76 -2.81
C LYS A 105 -10.02 12.32 -1.46
N PRO A 106 -8.72 12.58 -1.18
CA PRO A 106 -8.11 12.27 0.13
C PRO A 106 -8.84 12.90 1.32
N LYS A 107 -9.63 13.95 1.08
CA LYS A 107 -10.50 14.56 2.08
C LYS A 107 -11.46 13.56 2.74
N MET A 108 -11.76 12.42 2.12
CA MET A 108 -12.62 11.38 2.69
C MET A 108 -12.08 10.79 4.00
N PHE A 109 -10.77 10.87 4.22
CA PHE A 109 -10.13 10.40 5.46
C PHE A 109 -10.14 11.43 6.58
N GLN A 110 -10.61 12.64 6.31
CA GLN A 110 -10.61 13.75 7.26
C GLN A 110 -11.95 13.81 8.01
N GLY A 111 -11.91 14.37 9.21
CA GLY A 111 -13.09 14.55 10.03
C GLY A 111 -12.90 15.67 11.06
N GLU A 112 -13.76 15.67 12.07
CA GLU A 112 -13.84 16.74 13.07
C GLU A 112 -12.53 16.99 13.83
N LYS A 113 -11.79 15.91 14.14
CA LYS A 113 -10.51 16.01 14.85
C LYS A 113 -9.31 16.35 13.96
N THR A 114 -9.51 16.48 12.64
CA THR A 114 -8.42 16.78 11.73
C THR A 114 -7.99 18.26 11.87
N CYS A 115 -6.70 18.48 12.11
CA CYS A 115 -6.16 19.83 12.33
C CYS A 115 -6.29 20.71 11.09
N THR A 116 -7.07 21.79 11.19
CA THR A 116 -7.33 22.72 10.09
C THR A 116 -6.09 23.49 9.65
N ILE A 117 -5.14 23.75 10.57
CA ILE A 117 -3.88 24.42 10.25
C ILE A 117 -3.03 23.54 9.34
N ALA A 118 -2.90 22.24 9.67
CA ALA A 118 -2.18 21.29 8.83
C ALA A 118 -2.82 21.15 7.45
N LEU A 119 -4.16 21.09 7.38
CA LEU A 119 -4.88 21.06 6.11
C LEU A 119 -4.68 22.33 5.26
N SER A 120 -4.66 23.48 5.88
CA SER A 120 -4.39 24.75 5.20
C SER A 120 -2.98 24.79 4.62
N TYR A 121 -1.99 24.31 5.38
CA TYR A 121 -0.60 24.18 4.91
C TYR A 121 -0.51 23.23 3.69
N ILE A 122 -1.08 22.03 3.79
CA ILE A 122 -1.12 21.06 2.67
C ILE A 122 -1.80 21.67 1.44
N SER A 123 -2.97 22.31 1.63
CA SER A 123 -3.71 22.94 0.54
C SER A 123 -2.89 24.04 -0.16
N SER A 124 -2.16 24.84 0.60
CA SER A 124 -1.30 25.89 0.06
C SER A 124 -0.13 25.31 -0.74
N ALA A 125 0.51 24.25 -0.25
CA ALA A 125 1.60 23.58 -0.95
C ALA A 125 1.12 22.91 -2.25
N VAL A 126 -0.03 22.24 -2.21
CA VAL A 126 -0.65 21.60 -3.39
C VAL A 126 -0.98 22.67 -4.45
N LYS A 127 -1.60 23.79 -4.08
CA LYS A 127 -1.89 24.92 -5.00
C LYS A 127 -0.62 25.51 -5.61
N ALA A 128 0.45 25.59 -4.81
CA ALA A 128 1.76 26.05 -5.26
C ALA A 128 2.54 25.00 -6.05
N LYS A 129 2.00 23.77 -6.22
CA LYS A 129 2.66 22.62 -6.87
C LYS A 129 4.02 22.31 -6.23
N LYS A 130 4.08 22.38 -4.91
CA LYS A 130 5.29 22.12 -4.11
C LYS A 130 5.12 20.86 -3.26
N SER A 131 6.22 20.24 -2.94
CA SER A 131 6.25 19.13 -1.97
C SER A 131 5.90 19.66 -0.58
N PHE A 132 5.31 18.78 0.23
CA PHE A 132 4.97 19.06 1.62
C PHE A 132 5.19 17.84 2.48
N GLU A 133 5.31 18.08 3.77
CA GLU A 133 5.40 17.02 4.78
C GLU A 133 4.61 17.50 6.01
N ALA A 134 3.66 16.69 6.46
CA ALA A 134 2.78 17.03 7.56
C ALA A 134 2.27 15.77 8.27
N THR A 135 1.88 15.92 9.52
CA THR A 135 1.12 14.90 10.25
C THR A 135 -0.30 15.40 10.45
N VAL A 136 -1.27 14.57 10.10
CA VAL A 136 -2.70 14.88 10.25
C VAL A 136 -3.43 13.74 10.95
N THR A 137 -4.44 14.09 11.73
CA THR A 137 -5.35 13.08 12.30
C THR A 137 -6.37 12.70 11.23
N ASN A 138 -6.33 11.43 10.79
CA ASN A 138 -7.25 10.83 9.86
C ASN A 138 -8.20 9.86 10.55
N TYR A 139 -9.25 9.47 9.86
CA TYR A 139 -10.27 8.52 10.31
C TYR A 139 -10.18 7.25 9.47
N ARG A 140 -10.22 6.10 10.14
CA ARG A 140 -10.39 4.81 9.50
C ARG A 140 -11.86 4.59 9.12
N LYS A 141 -12.10 3.55 8.36
CA LYS A 141 -13.46 3.16 7.92
C LYS A 141 -14.43 2.88 9.07
N ASP A 142 -13.92 2.43 10.20
CA ASP A 142 -14.70 2.15 11.42
C ASP A 142 -14.93 3.39 12.29
N GLY A 143 -14.43 4.56 11.87
CA GLY A 143 -14.54 5.82 12.61
C GLY A 143 -13.45 6.05 13.67
N SER A 144 -12.58 5.09 13.93
CA SER A 144 -11.41 5.30 14.79
C SER A 144 -10.42 6.28 14.15
N THR A 145 -9.68 6.99 14.98
CA THR A 145 -8.71 8.00 14.51
C THR A 145 -7.28 7.48 14.61
N TYR A 146 -6.41 7.97 13.72
CA TYR A 146 -4.97 7.71 13.75
C TYR A 146 -4.20 8.94 13.27
N ASN A 147 -2.95 9.07 13.71
CA ASN A 147 -2.06 10.11 13.18
C ASN A 147 -1.36 9.58 11.93
N CYS A 148 -1.56 10.29 10.82
CA CYS A 148 -0.97 9.96 9.54
C CYS A 148 0.14 10.96 9.20
N TRP A 149 1.38 10.49 9.16
CA TRP A 149 2.45 11.24 8.54
C TRP A 149 2.31 11.13 7.03
N ILE A 150 2.34 12.26 6.34
CA ILE A 150 2.15 12.37 4.89
C ILE A 150 3.30 13.17 4.30
N LYS A 151 3.98 12.61 3.31
CA LYS A 151 4.92 13.32 2.46
C LYS A 151 4.39 13.32 1.04
N GLY A 152 3.86 14.47 0.62
CA GLY A 152 3.30 14.67 -0.71
C GLY A 152 4.26 15.39 -1.64
N GLN A 153 4.27 15.00 -2.91
CA GLN A 153 5.05 15.65 -3.93
C GLN A 153 4.34 15.67 -5.28
N PRO A 154 4.45 16.79 -6.04
CA PRO A 154 3.91 16.87 -7.38
C PRO A 154 4.74 16.02 -8.34
N ILE A 155 4.06 15.41 -9.31
CA ILE A 155 4.70 14.71 -10.42
C ILE A 155 4.40 15.47 -11.72
N PHE A 156 5.46 15.79 -12.41
CA PHE A 156 5.40 16.46 -13.70
C PHE A 156 5.72 15.46 -14.82
N ASN A 157 5.16 15.68 -15.98
CA ASN A 157 5.57 14.95 -17.18
C ASN A 157 6.85 15.56 -17.78
N LYS A 158 7.40 14.93 -18.81
CA LYS A 158 8.61 15.42 -19.52
C LYS A 158 8.43 16.80 -20.15
N LYS A 159 7.20 17.31 -20.29
CA LYS A 159 6.88 18.66 -20.79
C LYS A 159 6.77 19.69 -19.67
N GLY A 160 7.01 19.30 -18.40
CA GLY A 160 6.87 20.20 -17.23
C GLY A 160 5.43 20.46 -16.81
N THR A 161 4.46 19.70 -17.33
CA THR A 161 3.05 19.83 -16.91
C THR A 161 2.80 18.95 -15.71
N LEU A 162 2.14 19.48 -14.67
CA LEU A 162 1.68 18.69 -13.53
C LEU A 162 0.66 17.65 -14.01
N VAL A 163 0.89 16.39 -13.73
CA VAL A 163 0.00 15.28 -14.10
C VAL A 163 -0.59 14.59 -12.89
N ASN A 164 0.20 14.39 -11.84
CA ASN A 164 -0.22 13.68 -10.64
C ASN A 164 0.39 14.32 -9.39
N PHE A 165 -0.15 13.94 -8.22
CA PHE A 165 0.54 14.03 -6.94
C PHE A 165 0.72 12.62 -6.38
N VAL A 166 1.88 12.34 -5.78
CA VAL A 166 2.10 11.14 -4.99
C VAL A 166 2.23 11.51 -3.52
N ALA A 167 1.57 10.76 -2.66
CA ALA A 167 1.73 10.82 -1.22
C ALA A 167 2.28 9.50 -0.70
N PHE A 168 3.31 9.60 0.14
CA PHE A 168 3.84 8.51 0.95
C PHE A 168 3.28 8.70 2.34
N GLU A 169 2.58 7.72 2.86
CA GLU A 169 1.85 7.82 4.11
C GLU A 169 2.28 6.72 5.08
N LYS A 170 2.27 7.05 6.37
CA LYS A 170 2.56 6.10 7.44
C LYS A 170 1.83 6.50 8.71
N GLU A 171 1.28 5.53 9.42
CA GLU A 171 0.79 5.75 10.77
C GLU A 171 1.96 6.02 11.73
N VAL A 172 1.81 7.05 12.55
CA VAL A 172 2.78 7.45 13.57
C VAL A 172 2.08 7.59 14.93
N ALA A 173 2.88 7.42 15.99
CA ALA A 173 2.37 7.50 17.36
C ALA A 173 1.94 8.93 17.76
#